data_c47c55b63d1f48642f95cceb38157fd9
#
_entry.id   c47c55b63d1f48642f95cceb38157fd9
#
_cell.length_a   1.000
_cell.length_b   1.000
_cell.length_c   1.000
_cell.angle_alpha   90.00
_cell.angle_beta   90.00
_cell.angle_gamma   90.00
#
_symmetry.space_group_name_H-M   'P 1'
#
loop_
_entity.id
_entity.type
_entity.pdbx_description
1 polymer ?
#
loop_
_entity_poly.entity_id
_entity_poly.type
_entity_poly.pdbx_seq_one_letter_code
_entity_poly.pdbx_strand_id
1 'polypeptide(L)'
;MSPRIAIAHRRAAHRRAARAAAVALTLVAVAALPACSRHEAPVYQGYVEGEYVYLASSQAGTLTELDVRRGQQVAAAAPVFALESVSETAALDEARHRLVAAQAQFADLQTGKRPPEVRVTEAQLAQAEANAHKAALQLTRDEAQWRAGGIAQAQLDDSRAQAASTAALVRELRNQVRVANLPGRTAQIAAQAADVKAAQATLAQAQWKLDQKRVAAPRDGLVYDTLYRVGEWVQAGSPVVQMLPPQNVKLRFFVPESAVGALAPGRKILVHCDGCAADVPATLSYVSNAAEYTPPVIYSNESRSKLVYMIEARPSAADAPKLHPGQPVEVRLQ
;
A
#
# COMPACT_ATOMS: atom_id res chain seq x y z
N MET A 1 105.85 -26.98 50.99
CA MET A 1 105.04 -26.18 50.03
C MET A 1 103.61 -26.52 50.26
N SER A 2 102.80 -25.49 50.56
CA SER A 2 101.52 -25.57 51.26
C SER A 2 100.35 -25.93 50.35
N PRO A 3 99.43 -26.84 50.75
CA PRO A 3 98.25 -27.28 49.98
C PRO A 3 97.08 -26.22 49.96
N ARG A 4 97.29 -24.96 50.36
CA ARG A 4 96.18 -23.93 50.48
C ARG A 4 95.85 -23.19 49.19
N ILE A 5 96.65 -23.29 48.11
CA ILE A 5 96.42 -22.50 46.88
C ILE A 5 95.46 -23.18 45.93
N ALA A 6 95.33 -24.52 45.94
CA ALA A 6 94.48 -25.31 45.02
C ALA A 6 92.96 -25.16 45.30
N ILE A 7 92.57 -24.91 46.56
CA ILE A 7 91.14 -24.82 46.96
C ILE A 7 90.51 -23.49 46.58
N ALA A 8 91.28 -22.38 46.53
CA ALA A 8 90.79 -21.03 46.18
C ALA A 8 90.40 -20.94 44.70
N HIS A 9 91.17 -21.56 43.80
CA HIS A 9 90.85 -21.52 42.35
C HIS A 9 89.62 -22.30 41.98
N ARG A 10 89.32 -23.45 42.60
CA ARG A 10 88.13 -24.23 42.38
C ARG A 10 86.83 -23.49 42.81
N ARG A 11 86.84 -22.77 43.91
CA ARG A 11 85.70 -22.01 44.38
C ARG A 11 85.41 -20.75 43.53
N ALA A 12 86.43 -20.15 42.92
CA ALA A 12 86.22 -19.05 41.97
C ALA A 12 85.64 -19.49 40.63
N ALA A 13 86.07 -20.68 40.14
CA ALA A 13 85.50 -21.27 38.86
C ALA A 13 83.99 -21.64 39.01
N HIS A 14 83.61 -22.27 40.12
CA HIS A 14 82.22 -22.60 40.42
C HIS A 14 81.34 -21.36 40.58
N ARG A 15 81.82 -20.28 41.18
CA ARG A 15 81.08 -19.02 41.30
C ARG A 15 80.89 -18.29 39.97
N ARG A 16 81.84 -18.39 39.01
CA ARG A 16 81.74 -17.87 37.69
C ARG A 16 80.75 -18.69 36.82
N ALA A 17 80.77 -20.04 36.88
CA ALA A 17 79.86 -20.91 36.23
C ALA A 17 78.39 -20.76 36.74
N ALA A 18 78.20 -20.61 38.04
CA ALA A 18 76.90 -20.39 38.63
C ALA A 18 76.32 -19.00 38.27
N ARG A 19 77.16 -17.96 38.16
CA ARG A 19 76.72 -16.61 37.68
C ARG A 19 76.40 -16.61 36.18
N ALA A 20 77.14 -17.34 35.35
CA ALA A 20 76.83 -17.50 33.90
C ALA A 20 75.55 -18.31 33.67
N ALA A 21 75.31 -19.38 34.48
CA ALA A 21 74.09 -20.12 34.44
C ALA A 21 72.83 -19.32 34.90
N ALA A 22 73.04 -18.48 35.96
CA ALA A 22 71.94 -17.60 36.41
C ALA A 22 71.59 -16.49 35.41
N VAL A 23 72.60 -15.90 34.72
CA VAL A 23 72.38 -14.91 33.66
C VAL A 23 71.78 -15.55 32.43
N ALA A 24 72.14 -16.78 32.03
CA ALA A 24 71.52 -17.51 30.95
C ALA A 24 70.08 -17.89 31.27
N LEU A 25 69.77 -18.27 32.51
CA LEU A 25 68.39 -18.60 32.93
C LEU A 25 67.47 -17.38 32.96
N THR A 26 68.01 -16.20 33.36
CA THR A 26 67.25 -14.94 33.32
C THR A 26 67.04 -14.44 31.88
N LEU A 27 67.99 -14.59 30.96
CA LEU A 27 67.79 -14.25 29.54
C LEU A 27 66.74 -15.17 28.87
N VAL A 28 66.68 -16.45 29.20
CA VAL A 28 65.66 -17.36 28.68
C VAL A 28 64.29 -17.07 29.25
N ALA A 29 64.23 -16.69 30.54
CA ALA A 29 62.95 -16.28 31.16
C ALA A 29 62.35 -14.99 30.60
N VAL A 30 63.17 -14.03 30.15
CA VAL A 30 62.73 -12.81 29.49
C VAL A 30 62.30 -13.05 28.02
N ALA A 31 62.91 -14.04 27.34
CA ALA A 31 62.53 -14.44 25.98
C ALA A 31 61.23 -15.27 25.92
N ALA A 32 60.77 -15.81 27.07
CA ALA A 32 59.55 -16.66 27.16
C ALA A 32 58.29 -15.87 27.59
N LEU A 33 58.32 -14.53 27.61
CA LEU A 33 57.10 -13.74 27.67
C LEU A 33 56.45 -13.81 26.29
N PRO A 34 55.42 -14.66 26.12
CA PRO A 34 54.63 -14.57 24.87
C PRO A 34 53.98 -13.19 24.89
N ALA A 35 54.39 -12.38 23.95
CA ALA A 35 53.65 -11.16 23.58
C ALA A 35 52.32 -11.63 23.02
N CYS A 36 51.39 -12.01 23.90
CA CYS A 36 49.96 -12.09 23.58
C CYS A 36 49.47 -10.65 23.37
N SER A 37 49.90 -10.01 22.29
CA SER A 37 49.13 -8.94 21.71
C SER A 37 47.88 -9.62 21.13
N ARG A 38 46.83 -9.76 21.97
CA ARG A 38 45.49 -9.91 21.40
C ARG A 38 45.31 -8.71 20.47
N HIS A 39 45.39 -8.97 19.20
CA HIS A 39 44.91 -8.02 18.21
C HIS A 39 43.42 -7.90 18.49
N GLU A 40 43.00 -6.94 19.30
CA GLU A 40 41.60 -6.62 19.43
C GLU A 40 41.12 -6.24 18.04
N ALA A 41 40.06 -6.93 17.60
CA ALA A 41 39.43 -6.62 16.31
C ALA A 41 39.07 -5.11 16.28
N PRO A 42 39.35 -4.41 15.18
CA PRO A 42 39.11 -2.97 15.12
C PRO A 42 37.64 -2.67 15.42
N VAL A 43 37.40 -1.74 16.32
CA VAL A 43 36.08 -1.27 16.71
C VAL A 43 35.79 0.02 15.93
N TYR A 44 34.63 0.08 15.28
CA TYR A 44 34.20 1.24 14.51
C TYR A 44 33.07 1.95 15.26
N GLN A 45 33.17 3.27 15.33
CA GLN A 45 32.15 4.11 15.96
C GLN A 45 31.00 4.38 14.97
N GLY A 46 29.77 4.34 15.48
CA GLY A 46 28.56 4.61 14.72
C GLY A 46 27.41 5.07 15.59
N TYR A 47 26.25 5.15 15.00
CA TYR A 47 25.01 5.49 15.69
C TYR A 47 23.81 4.81 15.05
N VAL A 48 22.76 4.71 15.83
CA VAL A 48 21.46 4.20 15.38
C VAL A 48 20.73 5.31 14.62
N GLU A 49 20.19 5.01 13.46
CA GLU A 49 19.37 5.91 12.66
C GLU A 49 17.98 5.29 12.40
N GLY A 50 16.94 6.11 12.42
CA GLY A 50 15.57 5.71 12.12
C GLY A 50 15.11 6.31 10.79
N GLU A 51 14.61 5.47 9.88
CA GLU A 51 13.93 5.91 8.66
C GLU A 51 12.42 6.02 8.95
N TYR A 52 11.98 7.21 9.30
CA TYR A 52 10.61 7.44 9.75
C TYR A 52 9.60 7.37 8.61
N VAL A 53 8.42 6.84 8.91
CA VAL A 53 7.24 6.89 8.06
C VAL A 53 6.34 7.99 8.57
N TYR A 54 6.02 8.94 7.70
CA TYR A 54 5.15 10.07 8.01
C TYR A 54 3.73 9.75 7.57
N LEU A 55 2.81 9.67 8.54
CA LEU A 55 1.40 9.38 8.30
C LEU A 55 0.65 10.69 8.08
N ALA A 56 0.14 10.85 6.88
CA ALA A 56 -0.58 12.03 6.43
C ALA A 56 -1.88 11.62 5.71
N SER A 57 -2.89 12.49 5.76
CA SER A 57 -4.09 12.35 4.93
C SER A 57 -3.89 13.10 3.60
N SER A 58 -4.43 12.58 2.51
CA SER A 58 -4.52 13.28 1.24
C SER A 58 -5.59 14.37 1.22
N GLN A 59 -6.42 14.46 2.28
CA GLN A 59 -7.48 15.45 2.46
C GLN A 59 -7.17 16.35 3.63
N ALA A 60 -7.51 17.66 3.52
CA ALA A 60 -7.42 18.59 4.62
C ALA A 60 -8.64 18.50 5.55
N GLY A 61 -8.49 18.91 6.81
CA GLY A 61 -9.59 18.99 7.77
C GLY A 61 -9.11 19.20 9.19
N THR A 62 -10.03 19.48 10.12
CA THR A 62 -9.73 19.55 11.54
C THR A 62 -9.46 18.15 12.08
N LEU A 63 -8.42 17.97 12.88
CA LEU A 63 -8.14 16.71 13.57
C LEU A 63 -9.18 16.48 14.66
N THR A 64 -10.02 15.47 14.51
CA THR A 64 -11.11 15.15 15.46
C THR A 64 -10.72 14.06 16.44
N GLU A 65 -9.92 13.11 15.98
CA GLU A 65 -9.49 11.96 16.80
C GLU A 65 -7.99 11.72 16.59
N LEU A 66 -7.30 11.39 17.69
CA LEU A 66 -5.90 10.97 17.68
C LEU A 66 -5.79 9.76 18.62
N ASP A 67 -5.80 8.55 18.03
CA ASP A 67 -5.93 7.28 18.75
C ASP A 67 -4.60 6.76 19.28
N VAL A 68 -3.51 7.46 19.00
CA VAL A 68 -2.16 7.05 19.34
C VAL A 68 -1.42 8.10 20.15
N ARG A 69 -0.41 7.66 20.91
CA ARG A 69 0.44 8.52 21.73
C ARG A 69 1.89 8.28 21.39
N ARG A 70 2.71 9.29 21.56
CA ARG A 70 4.16 9.18 21.48
C ARG A 70 4.68 8.05 22.39
N GLY A 71 5.54 7.19 21.84
CA GLY A 71 6.10 6.03 22.53
C GLY A 71 5.22 4.77 22.50
N GLN A 72 4.03 4.83 21.91
CA GLN A 72 3.13 3.69 21.80
C GLN A 72 3.53 2.77 20.64
N GLN A 73 3.49 1.44 20.87
CA GLN A 73 3.55 0.45 19.79
C GLN A 73 2.17 0.28 19.17
N VAL A 74 2.12 0.28 17.85
CA VAL A 74 0.89 0.08 17.08
C VAL A 74 1.05 -1.07 16.11
N ALA A 75 -0.02 -1.84 15.92
CA ALA A 75 -0.08 -2.91 14.93
C ALA A 75 -0.50 -2.36 13.56
N ALA A 76 -0.21 -3.10 12.50
CA ALA A 76 -0.70 -2.81 11.17
C ALA A 76 -2.24 -2.69 11.16
N ALA A 77 -2.76 -1.76 10.36
CA ALA A 77 -4.17 -1.43 10.25
C ALA A 77 -4.83 -0.87 11.53
N ALA A 78 -4.10 -0.67 12.64
CA ALA A 78 -4.64 0.03 13.81
C ALA A 78 -4.99 1.49 13.44
N PRO A 79 -6.13 2.03 13.92
CA PRO A 79 -6.48 3.43 13.71
C PRO A 79 -5.41 4.33 14.35
N VAL A 80 -5.07 5.42 13.65
CA VAL A 80 -4.06 6.37 14.11
C VAL A 80 -4.67 7.74 14.36
N PHE A 81 -5.40 8.27 13.38
CA PHE A 81 -6.10 9.54 13.54
C PHE A 81 -7.26 9.66 12.55
N ALA A 82 -8.21 10.54 12.87
CA ALA A 82 -9.32 10.91 12.00
C ALA A 82 -9.43 12.44 11.86
N LEU A 83 -9.76 12.87 10.65
CA LEU A 83 -10.11 14.25 10.34
C LEU A 83 -11.63 14.40 10.24
N GLU A 84 -12.11 15.63 10.47
CA GLU A 84 -13.50 16.00 10.25
C GLU A 84 -13.94 15.58 8.83
N SER A 85 -15.10 14.92 8.70
CA SER A 85 -15.55 14.27 7.47
C SER A 85 -17.01 14.53 7.11
N VAL A 86 -17.64 15.57 7.68
CA VAL A 86 -19.07 15.88 7.44
C VAL A 86 -19.33 16.14 5.96
N SER A 87 -18.45 16.92 5.30
CA SER A 87 -18.61 17.27 3.90
C SER A 87 -18.41 16.06 2.97
N GLU A 88 -17.46 15.19 3.28
CA GLU A 88 -17.21 13.96 2.51
C GLU A 88 -18.33 12.94 2.67
N THR A 89 -18.89 12.85 3.88
CA THR A 89 -20.06 12.00 4.16
C THR A 89 -21.27 12.49 3.36
N ALA A 90 -21.55 13.78 3.35
CA ALA A 90 -22.62 14.37 2.54
C ALA A 90 -22.41 14.16 1.04
N ALA A 91 -21.17 14.32 0.55
CA ALA A 91 -20.83 14.09 -0.85
C ALA A 91 -20.97 12.61 -1.23
N LEU A 92 -20.66 11.68 -0.33
CA LEU A 92 -20.87 10.26 -0.55
C LEU A 92 -22.37 9.93 -0.67
N ASP A 93 -23.21 10.48 0.21
CA ASP A 93 -24.65 10.27 0.17
C ASP A 93 -25.28 10.88 -1.09
N GLU A 94 -24.85 12.06 -1.50
CA GLU A 94 -25.25 12.66 -2.78
C GLU A 94 -24.90 11.74 -3.97
N ALA A 95 -23.66 11.25 -4.03
CA ALA A 95 -23.21 10.35 -5.09
C ALA A 95 -24.00 9.05 -5.10
N ARG A 96 -24.34 8.51 -3.93
CA ARG A 96 -25.17 7.30 -3.79
C ARG A 96 -26.58 7.53 -4.35
N HIS A 97 -27.21 8.64 -4.02
CA HIS A 97 -28.53 8.98 -4.55
C HIS A 97 -28.53 9.23 -6.05
N ARG A 98 -27.48 9.85 -6.59
CA ARG A 98 -27.29 10.01 -8.06
C ARG A 98 -27.19 8.65 -8.75
N LEU A 99 -26.46 7.71 -8.18
CA LEU A 99 -26.39 6.35 -8.73
C LEU A 99 -27.75 5.67 -8.74
N VAL A 100 -28.51 5.76 -7.65
CA VAL A 100 -29.88 5.20 -7.59
C VAL A 100 -30.79 5.81 -8.65
N ALA A 101 -30.73 7.13 -8.84
CA ALA A 101 -31.52 7.83 -9.86
C ALA A 101 -31.14 7.36 -11.29
N ALA A 102 -29.84 7.26 -11.60
CA ALA A 102 -29.36 6.79 -12.89
C ALA A 102 -29.76 5.33 -13.16
N GLN A 103 -29.71 4.46 -12.13
CA GLN A 103 -30.17 3.08 -12.23
C GLN A 103 -31.67 2.97 -12.48
N ALA A 104 -32.47 3.81 -11.80
CA ALA A 104 -33.92 3.85 -12.01
C ALA A 104 -34.27 4.27 -13.45
N GLN A 105 -33.61 5.30 -13.98
CA GLN A 105 -33.79 5.75 -15.39
C GLN A 105 -33.36 4.67 -16.39
N PHE A 106 -32.26 3.97 -16.11
CA PHE A 106 -31.80 2.87 -16.94
C PHE A 106 -32.82 1.71 -16.95
N ALA A 107 -33.36 1.35 -15.79
CA ALA A 107 -34.36 0.31 -15.65
C ALA A 107 -35.67 0.68 -16.39
N ASP A 108 -36.09 1.95 -16.30
CA ASP A 108 -37.27 2.45 -17.02
C ASP A 108 -37.12 2.32 -18.55
N LEU A 109 -35.93 2.69 -19.07
CA LEU A 109 -35.64 2.54 -20.51
C LEU A 109 -35.57 1.09 -21.00
N GLN A 110 -35.32 0.12 -20.15
CA GLN A 110 -35.29 -1.30 -20.48
C GLN A 110 -36.67 -1.90 -20.61
N THR A 111 -37.70 -1.23 -20.13
CA THR A 111 -39.08 -1.66 -20.21
C THR A 111 -39.84 -0.92 -21.32
N GLY A 112 -40.92 -1.51 -21.84
CA GLY A 112 -41.87 -0.81 -22.67
C GLY A 112 -42.83 0.07 -21.85
N LYS A 113 -44.02 0.39 -22.42
CA LYS A 113 -45.05 1.11 -21.67
C LYS A 113 -45.50 0.32 -20.43
N ARG A 114 -46.02 1.04 -19.46
CA ARG A 114 -46.54 0.40 -18.22
C ARG A 114 -47.64 -0.62 -18.52
N PRO A 115 -47.72 -1.73 -17.79
CA PRO A 115 -48.70 -2.78 -18.05
C PRO A 115 -50.13 -2.30 -18.18
N PRO A 116 -50.65 -1.29 -17.43
CA PRO A 116 -52.00 -0.77 -17.62
C PRO A 116 -52.21 -0.10 -19.00
N GLU A 117 -51.17 0.61 -19.50
CA GLU A 117 -51.23 1.29 -20.81
C GLU A 117 -51.20 0.29 -21.96
N VAL A 118 -50.46 -0.80 -21.83
CA VAL A 118 -50.45 -1.90 -22.79
C VAL A 118 -51.82 -2.58 -22.86
N ARG A 119 -52.46 -2.86 -21.72
CA ARG A 119 -53.79 -3.47 -21.62
C ARG A 119 -54.88 -2.66 -22.33
N VAL A 120 -54.82 -1.33 -22.33
CA VAL A 120 -55.76 -0.49 -23.09
C VAL A 120 -55.63 -0.77 -24.57
N THR A 121 -54.43 -0.83 -25.11
CA THR A 121 -54.20 -1.12 -26.54
C THR A 121 -54.58 -2.56 -26.88
N GLU A 122 -54.32 -3.51 -26.01
CA GLU A 122 -54.76 -4.92 -26.17
C GLU A 122 -56.28 -5.06 -26.20
N ALA A 123 -57.01 -4.33 -25.36
CA ALA A 123 -58.46 -4.31 -25.38
C ALA A 123 -59.03 -3.73 -26.71
N GLN A 124 -58.38 -2.66 -27.23
CA GLN A 124 -58.73 -2.12 -28.55
C GLN A 124 -58.45 -3.13 -29.68
N LEU A 125 -57.32 -3.85 -29.59
CA LEU A 125 -57.01 -4.93 -30.54
C LEU A 125 -58.07 -6.04 -30.51
N ALA A 126 -58.45 -6.50 -29.34
CA ALA A 126 -59.47 -7.55 -29.17
C ALA A 126 -60.82 -7.11 -29.76
N GLN A 127 -61.23 -5.85 -29.59
CA GLN A 127 -62.46 -5.32 -30.23
C GLN A 127 -62.31 -5.27 -31.74
N ALA A 128 -61.15 -4.84 -32.27
CA ALA A 128 -60.92 -4.82 -33.73
C ALA A 128 -60.91 -6.25 -34.35
N GLU A 129 -60.33 -7.21 -33.64
CA GLU A 129 -60.35 -8.62 -34.07
C GLU A 129 -61.75 -9.19 -34.10
N ALA A 130 -62.61 -8.89 -33.14
CA ALA A 130 -64.04 -9.28 -33.16
C ALA A 130 -64.79 -8.66 -34.37
N ASN A 131 -64.54 -7.38 -34.66
CA ASN A 131 -65.13 -6.69 -35.78
C ASN A 131 -64.64 -7.27 -37.16
N ALA A 132 -63.34 -7.54 -37.26
CA ALA A 132 -62.75 -8.15 -38.45
C ALA A 132 -63.28 -9.56 -38.65
N HIS A 133 -63.48 -10.36 -37.65
CA HIS A 133 -64.10 -11.68 -37.72
C HIS A 133 -65.55 -11.59 -38.21
N LYS A 134 -66.35 -10.67 -37.69
CA LYS A 134 -67.72 -10.42 -38.15
C LYS A 134 -67.75 -10.05 -39.64
N ALA A 135 -66.87 -9.12 -40.09
CA ALA A 135 -66.81 -8.72 -41.51
C ALA A 135 -66.35 -9.86 -42.43
N ALA A 136 -65.36 -10.67 -41.98
CA ALA A 136 -64.94 -11.86 -42.75
C ALA A 136 -66.07 -12.92 -42.92
N LEU A 137 -66.86 -13.17 -41.87
CA LEU A 137 -68.04 -14.07 -41.97
C LEU A 137 -69.10 -13.49 -42.87
N GLN A 138 -69.32 -12.18 -42.89
CA GLN A 138 -70.28 -11.53 -43.83
C GLN A 138 -69.77 -11.66 -45.25
N LEU A 139 -68.49 -11.37 -45.51
CA LEU A 139 -67.88 -11.54 -46.83
C LEU A 139 -68.10 -13.00 -47.40
N THR A 140 -67.79 -13.99 -46.51
CA THR A 140 -68.01 -15.42 -46.92
C THR A 140 -69.46 -15.73 -47.31
N ARG A 141 -70.43 -15.15 -46.57
CA ARG A 141 -71.81 -15.29 -46.90
C ARG A 141 -72.20 -14.60 -48.22
N ASP A 142 -71.73 -13.36 -48.42
CA ASP A 142 -72.01 -12.57 -49.62
C ASP A 142 -71.30 -13.17 -50.83
N GLU A 143 -70.15 -13.75 -50.75
CA GLU A 143 -69.51 -14.50 -51.82
C GLU A 143 -70.35 -15.75 -52.27
N ALA A 144 -70.93 -16.46 -51.30
CA ALA A 144 -71.78 -17.60 -51.59
C ALA A 144 -73.10 -17.17 -52.28
N GLN A 145 -73.74 -16.08 -51.81
CA GLN A 145 -74.96 -15.53 -52.36
C GLN A 145 -74.72 -14.95 -53.76
N TRP A 146 -73.58 -14.26 -53.98
CA TRP A 146 -73.26 -13.76 -55.34
C TRP A 146 -73.03 -14.85 -56.32
N ARG A 147 -72.32 -15.96 -55.95
CA ARG A 147 -72.19 -17.14 -56.79
C ARG A 147 -73.53 -17.79 -57.12
N ALA A 148 -74.55 -17.70 -56.28
CA ALA A 148 -75.89 -18.13 -56.45
C ALA A 148 -76.82 -17.12 -57.22
N GLY A 149 -76.29 -15.94 -57.62
CA GLY A 149 -77.03 -14.85 -58.25
C GLY A 149 -77.97 -14.09 -57.35
N GLY A 150 -77.79 -14.20 -56.01
CA GLY A 150 -78.67 -13.62 -54.98
C GLY A 150 -78.38 -12.18 -54.57
N ILE A 151 -77.21 -11.62 -54.93
CA ILE A 151 -76.82 -10.22 -54.59
C ILE A 151 -76.14 -9.55 -55.81
N ALA A 152 -76.14 -8.20 -55.80
CA ALA A 152 -75.48 -7.38 -56.81
C ALA A 152 -73.93 -7.37 -56.55
N GLN A 153 -73.12 -7.16 -57.61
CA GLN A 153 -71.68 -7.04 -57.58
C GLN A 153 -71.24 -5.91 -56.61
N ALA A 154 -71.95 -4.79 -56.62
CA ALA A 154 -71.64 -3.67 -55.72
C ALA A 154 -71.67 -4.06 -54.23
N GLN A 155 -72.66 -4.88 -53.82
CA GLN A 155 -72.75 -5.37 -52.43
C GLN A 155 -71.62 -6.30 -52.07
N LEU A 156 -71.13 -7.14 -52.96
CA LEU A 156 -69.96 -7.98 -52.77
C LEU A 156 -68.69 -7.13 -52.65
N ASP A 157 -68.54 -6.09 -53.45
CA ASP A 157 -67.38 -5.19 -53.42
C ASP A 157 -67.34 -4.37 -52.11
N ASP A 158 -68.54 -3.96 -51.61
CA ASP A 158 -68.65 -3.32 -50.26
C ASP A 158 -68.26 -4.30 -49.18
N SER A 159 -68.69 -5.55 -49.20
CA SER A 159 -68.25 -6.52 -48.17
C SER A 159 -66.78 -6.84 -48.23
N ARG A 160 -66.17 -6.87 -49.43
CA ARG A 160 -64.70 -7.01 -49.58
C ARG A 160 -63.96 -5.81 -49.02
N ALA A 161 -64.40 -4.61 -49.34
CA ALA A 161 -63.81 -3.40 -48.83
C ALA A 161 -63.90 -3.35 -47.31
N GLN A 162 -65.04 -3.70 -46.71
CA GLN A 162 -65.21 -3.74 -45.25
C GLN A 162 -64.33 -4.80 -44.58
N ALA A 163 -64.22 -6.01 -45.14
CA ALA A 163 -63.32 -7.03 -44.62
C ALA A 163 -61.86 -6.62 -44.74
N ALA A 164 -61.42 -5.99 -45.80
CA ALA A 164 -60.10 -5.50 -46.02
C ALA A 164 -59.72 -4.35 -45.00
N SER A 165 -60.66 -3.40 -44.81
CA SER A 165 -60.54 -2.29 -43.89
C SER A 165 -60.40 -2.74 -42.45
N THR A 166 -61.31 -3.64 -42.00
CA THR A 166 -61.20 -4.16 -40.59
C THR A 166 -59.95 -5.01 -40.38
N ALA A 167 -59.51 -5.78 -41.35
CA ALA A 167 -58.25 -6.52 -41.29
C ALA A 167 -57.04 -5.59 -41.24
N ALA A 168 -57.07 -4.45 -41.91
CA ALA A 168 -56.01 -3.44 -41.85
C ALA A 168 -55.91 -2.80 -40.42
N LEU A 169 -57.07 -2.50 -39.82
CA LEU A 169 -57.14 -1.98 -38.45
C LEU A 169 -56.57 -2.99 -37.44
N VAL A 170 -56.84 -4.28 -37.58
CA VAL A 170 -56.22 -5.32 -36.73
C VAL A 170 -54.70 -5.31 -36.87
N ARG A 171 -54.15 -5.18 -38.08
CA ARG A 171 -52.70 -5.12 -38.31
C ARG A 171 -52.10 -3.87 -37.68
N GLU A 172 -52.76 -2.74 -37.76
CA GLU A 172 -52.35 -1.48 -37.13
C GLU A 172 -52.26 -1.63 -35.61
N LEU A 173 -53.37 -2.05 -34.96
CA LEU A 173 -53.40 -2.20 -33.50
C LEU A 173 -52.42 -3.25 -32.98
N ARG A 174 -52.24 -4.34 -33.74
CA ARG A 174 -51.23 -5.37 -33.41
C ARG A 174 -49.81 -4.80 -33.44
N ASN A 175 -49.53 -3.92 -34.42
CA ASN A 175 -48.24 -3.20 -34.43
C ASN A 175 -48.15 -2.20 -33.30
N GLN A 176 -49.25 -1.51 -32.90
CA GLN A 176 -49.24 -0.59 -31.73
C GLN A 176 -48.96 -1.33 -30.44
N VAL A 177 -49.53 -2.53 -30.20
CA VAL A 177 -49.20 -3.40 -29.06
C VAL A 177 -47.72 -3.78 -29.07
N ARG A 178 -47.19 -4.16 -30.25
CA ARG A 178 -45.76 -4.49 -30.37
C ARG A 178 -44.87 -3.31 -30.03
N VAL A 179 -45.19 -2.12 -30.56
CA VAL A 179 -44.44 -0.88 -30.25
C VAL A 179 -44.56 -0.52 -28.77
N ALA A 180 -45.73 -0.70 -28.15
CA ALA A 180 -45.93 -0.44 -26.72
C ALA A 180 -45.06 -1.32 -25.82
N ASN A 181 -44.72 -2.53 -26.27
CA ASN A 181 -43.84 -3.46 -25.54
C ASN A 181 -42.33 -3.30 -25.85
N LEU A 182 -41.96 -2.42 -26.80
CA LEU A 182 -40.55 -2.21 -27.11
C LEU A 182 -39.86 -1.42 -25.99
N PRO A 183 -38.65 -1.84 -25.58
CA PRO A 183 -37.79 -1.03 -24.72
C PRO A 183 -37.36 0.24 -25.45
N GLY A 184 -36.69 1.13 -24.72
CA GLY A 184 -36.07 2.32 -25.31
C GLY A 184 -35.14 1.95 -26.49
N ARG A 185 -34.80 2.93 -27.31
CA ARG A 185 -33.88 2.71 -28.44
C ARG A 185 -32.52 2.24 -27.92
N THR A 186 -31.88 1.31 -28.60
CA THR A 186 -30.58 0.73 -28.20
C THR A 186 -29.54 1.78 -27.86
N ALA A 187 -29.48 2.87 -28.65
CA ALA A 187 -28.55 3.98 -28.36
C ALA A 187 -28.86 4.73 -27.05
N GLN A 188 -30.17 4.89 -26.74
CA GLN A 188 -30.59 5.53 -25.46
C GLN A 188 -30.27 4.64 -24.26
N ILE A 189 -30.52 3.33 -24.38
CA ILE A 189 -30.15 2.34 -23.35
C ILE A 189 -28.66 2.34 -23.14
N ALA A 190 -27.86 2.35 -24.23
CA ALA A 190 -26.40 2.39 -24.13
C ALA A 190 -25.88 3.69 -23.47
N ALA A 191 -26.48 4.84 -23.81
CA ALA A 191 -26.15 6.12 -23.18
C ALA A 191 -26.47 6.09 -21.69
N GLN A 192 -27.66 5.65 -21.30
CA GLN A 192 -28.04 5.57 -19.88
C GLN A 192 -27.21 4.55 -19.10
N ALA A 193 -26.79 3.45 -19.74
CA ALA A 193 -25.84 2.51 -19.14
C ALA A 193 -24.48 3.16 -18.88
N ALA A 194 -24.02 4.05 -19.74
CA ALA A 194 -22.82 4.84 -19.53
C ALA A 194 -22.98 5.84 -18.35
N ASP A 195 -24.15 6.46 -18.23
CA ASP A 195 -24.47 7.36 -17.10
C ASP A 195 -24.44 6.61 -15.75
N VAL A 196 -24.97 5.37 -15.71
CA VAL A 196 -24.87 4.51 -14.52
C VAL A 196 -23.39 4.25 -14.16
N LYS A 197 -22.53 3.95 -15.14
CA LYS A 197 -21.10 3.75 -14.90
C LYS A 197 -20.41 5.02 -14.42
N ALA A 198 -20.76 6.17 -14.98
CA ALA A 198 -20.24 7.46 -14.53
C ALA A 198 -20.63 7.77 -13.08
N ALA A 199 -21.90 7.51 -12.71
CA ALA A 199 -22.37 7.67 -11.34
C ALA A 199 -21.68 6.69 -10.36
N GLN A 200 -21.41 5.45 -10.80
CA GLN A 200 -20.63 4.49 -10.01
C GLN A 200 -19.19 4.98 -9.76
N ALA A 201 -18.54 5.54 -10.78
CA ALA A 201 -17.20 6.11 -10.63
C ALA A 201 -17.19 7.31 -9.68
N THR A 202 -18.22 8.17 -9.75
CA THR A 202 -18.39 9.30 -8.82
C THR A 202 -18.59 8.82 -7.38
N LEU A 203 -19.39 7.78 -7.17
CA LEU A 203 -19.58 7.16 -5.86
C LEU A 203 -18.27 6.60 -5.30
N ALA A 204 -17.52 5.87 -6.11
CA ALA A 204 -16.22 5.32 -5.72
C ALA A 204 -15.22 6.42 -5.34
N GLN A 205 -15.21 7.54 -6.07
CA GLN A 205 -14.36 8.69 -5.76
C GLN A 205 -14.77 9.36 -4.44
N ALA A 206 -16.07 9.52 -4.18
CA ALA A 206 -16.56 10.09 -2.93
C ALA A 206 -16.21 9.19 -1.73
N GLN A 207 -16.37 7.86 -1.88
CA GLN A 207 -15.98 6.89 -0.87
C GLN A 207 -14.48 6.96 -0.57
N TRP A 208 -13.64 6.97 -1.62
CA TRP A 208 -12.20 7.09 -1.44
C TRP A 208 -11.80 8.36 -0.68
N LYS A 209 -12.41 9.51 -1.00
CA LYS A 209 -12.15 10.77 -0.27
C LYS A 209 -12.52 10.67 1.22
N LEU A 210 -13.65 10.03 1.54
CA LEU A 210 -14.05 9.78 2.91
C LEU A 210 -13.08 8.86 3.63
N ASP A 211 -12.65 7.78 2.98
CA ASP A 211 -11.70 6.84 3.56
C ASP A 211 -10.35 7.49 3.88
N GLN A 212 -9.92 8.48 3.06
CA GLN A 212 -8.69 9.24 3.32
C GLN A 212 -8.76 10.13 4.57
N LYS A 213 -9.95 10.39 5.11
CA LYS A 213 -10.11 11.15 6.36
C LYS A 213 -9.75 10.33 7.61
N ARG A 214 -9.67 9.01 7.48
CA ARG A 214 -9.24 8.09 8.55
C ARG A 214 -7.95 7.41 8.13
N VAL A 215 -6.90 7.62 8.90
CA VAL A 215 -5.58 7.08 8.62
C VAL A 215 -5.26 5.99 9.61
N ALA A 216 -4.87 4.83 9.10
CA ALA A 216 -4.43 3.69 9.88
C ALA A 216 -2.92 3.43 9.67
N ALA A 217 -2.30 2.72 10.61
CA ALA A 217 -0.90 2.34 10.54
C ALA A 217 -0.68 1.38 9.36
N PRO A 218 0.26 1.67 8.42
CA PRO A 218 0.50 0.81 7.26
C PRO A 218 1.20 -0.51 7.63
N ARG A 219 1.84 -0.57 8.80
CA ARG A 219 2.55 -1.73 9.36
C ARG A 219 2.78 -1.56 10.85
N ASP A 220 3.26 -2.60 11.51
CA ASP A 220 3.66 -2.54 12.92
C ASP A 220 4.79 -1.52 13.11
N GLY A 221 4.78 -0.79 14.24
CA GLY A 221 5.84 0.15 14.54
C GLY A 221 5.60 0.98 15.79
N LEU A 222 6.64 1.73 16.16
CA LEU A 222 6.60 2.66 17.27
C LEU A 222 6.10 4.02 16.77
N VAL A 223 5.14 4.61 17.45
CA VAL A 223 4.78 6.03 17.28
C VAL A 223 5.93 6.87 17.87
N TYR A 224 6.71 7.47 16.98
CA TYR A 224 7.87 8.26 17.40
C TYR A 224 7.46 9.63 17.90
N ASP A 225 6.57 10.31 17.15
CA ASP A 225 6.04 11.61 17.56
C ASP A 225 4.63 11.85 16.98
N THR A 226 3.89 12.77 17.61
CA THR A 226 2.61 13.31 17.16
C THR A 226 2.77 14.80 16.92
N LEU A 227 2.58 15.23 15.66
CA LEU A 227 2.92 16.57 15.20
C LEU A 227 1.75 17.57 15.30
N TYR A 228 0.53 17.06 15.47
CA TYR A 228 -0.70 17.81 15.64
C TYR A 228 -1.49 17.36 16.87
N ARG A 229 -2.39 18.21 17.33
CA ARG A 229 -3.32 17.95 18.44
C ARG A 229 -4.76 18.00 17.96
N VAL A 230 -5.63 17.27 18.66
CA VAL A 230 -7.08 17.32 18.43
C VAL A 230 -7.57 18.76 18.48
N GLY A 231 -8.35 19.16 17.48
CA GLY A 231 -8.84 20.51 17.28
C GLY A 231 -8.02 21.37 16.30
N GLU A 232 -6.80 20.95 15.94
CA GLU A 232 -5.97 21.69 14.97
C GLU A 232 -6.38 21.37 13.54
N TRP A 233 -6.20 22.37 12.65
CA TRP A 233 -6.40 22.21 11.22
C TRP A 233 -5.17 21.58 10.57
N VAL A 234 -5.38 20.46 9.85
CA VAL A 234 -4.35 19.74 9.11
C VAL A 234 -4.53 19.98 7.61
N GLN A 235 -3.46 20.36 6.94
CA GLN A 235 -3.45 20.51 5.48
C GLN A 235 -3.28 19.15 4.79
N ALA A 236 -3.77 19.04 3.56
CA ALA A 236 -3.56 17.86 2.74
C ALA A 236 -2.06 17.57 2.57
N GLY A 237 -1.65 16.32 2.82
CA GLY A 237 -0.24 15.90 2.76
C GLY A 237 0.62 16.27 3.97
N SER A 238 0.10 17.03 4.94
CA SER A 238 0.84 17.34 6.17
C SER A 238 0.87 16.12 7.10
N PRO A 239 2.06 15.70 7.57
CA PRO A 239 2.17 14.57 8.47
C PRO A 239 1.60 14.89 9.84
N VAL A 240 0.72 14.02 10.34
CA VAL A 240 0.13 14.13 11.69
C VAL A 240 0.91 13.29 12.70
N VAL A 241 1.35 12.11 12.27
CA VAL A 241 2.10 11.18 13.11
C VAL A 241 3.36 10.72 12.41
N GLN A 242 4.45 10.66 13.17
CA GLN A 242 5.73 10.11 12.76
C GLN A 242 5.89 8.72 13.38
N MET A 243 6.07 7.71 12.55
CA MET A 243 6.14 6.31 12.95
C MET A 243 7.49 5.70 12.58
N LEU A 244 8.02 4.84 13.43
CA LEU A 244 9.25 4.08 13.19
C LEU A 244 8.95 2.58 13.19
N PRO A 245 8.80 1.97 12.03
CA PRO A 245 8.73 0.51 11.90
C PRO A 245 10.06 -0.14 12.28
N PRO A 246 10.08 -1.33 12.93
CA PRO A 246 11.32 -2.00 13.33
C PRO A 246 12.30 -2.23 12.18
N GLN A 247 11.82 -2.57 10.99
CA GLN A 247 12.64 -2.79 9.80
C GLN A 247 13.28 -1.52 9.23
N ASN A 248 12.86 -0.36 9.70
CA ASN A 248 13.38 0.96 9.30
C ASN A 248 14.47 1.47 10.27
N VAL A 249 14.79 0.71 11.32
CA VAL A 249 15.94 0.99 12.18
C VAL A 249 17.20 0.49 11.48
N LYS A 250 18.17 1.35 11.33
CA LYS A 250 19.48 1.03 10.78
C LYS A 250 20.60 1.58 11.64
N LEU A 251 21.76 1.05 11.42
CA LEU A 251 23.02 1.44 12.06
C LEU A 251 23.85 2.12 10.99
N ARG A 252 24.38 3.27 11.29
CA ARG A 252 25.33 3.98 10.43
C ARG A 252 26.65 4.09 11.15
N PHE A 253 27.72 3.62 10.54
CA PHE A 253 29.05 3.68 11.07
C PHE A 253 30.08 3.97 9.97
N PHE A 254 31.27 4.33 10.37
CA PHE A 254 32.29 4.77 9.44
C PHE A 254 33.55 3.91 9.56
N VAL A 255 34.08 3.50 8.43
CA VAL A 255 35.30 2.68 8.35
C VAL A 255 36.35 3.38 7.51
N PRO A 256 37.65 3.25 7.83
CA PRO A 256 38.73 3.81 7.03
C PRO A 256 38.84 3.08 5.67
N GLU A 257 39.46 3.73 4.69
CA GLU A 257 39.69 3.18 3.34
C GLU A 257 40.34 1.78 3.37
N SER A 258 41.26 1.55 4.29
CA SER A 258 41.94 0.26 4.44
C SER A 258 41.02 -0.92 4.79
N ALA A 259 39.85 -0.66 5.37
CA ALA A 259 38.89 -1.68 5.79
C ALA A 259 37.74 -1.86 4.81
N VAL A 260 37.38 -0.83 4.02
CA VAL A 260 36.18 -0.85 3.17
C VAL A 260 36.23 -1.95 2.11
N GLY A 261 37.40 -2.23 1.54
CA GLY A 261 37.58 -3.24 0.47
C GLY A 261 37.23 -4.67 0.90
N ALA A 262 37.19 -4.95 2.20
CA ALA A 262 36.78 -6.25 2.75
C ALA A 262 35.28 -6.33 3.11
N LEU A 263 34.52 -5.23 2.93
CA LEU A 263 33.12 -5.13 3.31
C LEU A 263 32.21 -5.29 2.08
N ALA A 264 31.23 -6.16 2.24
CA ALA A 264 30.18 -6.36 1.22
C ALA A 264 28.81 -6.46 1.89
N PRO A 265 27.74 -6.02 1.24
CA PRO A 265 26.38 -6.26 1.71
C PRO A 265 26.15 -7.75 2.01
N GLY A 266 25.41 -8.05 3.09
CA GLY A 266 25.17 -9.40 3.55
C GLY A 266 26.16 -9.90 4.65
N ARG A 267 27.28 -9.22 4.87
CA ARG A 267 28.23 -9.58 5.94
C ARG A 267 27.60 -9.32 7.30
N LYS A 268 27.80 -10.26 8.24
CA LYS A 268 27.34 -10.13 9.63
C LYS A 268 28.34 -9.31 10.45
N ILE A 269 27.82 -8.57 11.39
CA ILE A 269 28.55 -7.74 12.34
C ILE A 269 27.93 -7.87 13.72
N LEU A 270 28.69 -7.52 14.76
CA LEU A 270 28.20 -7.36 16.12
C LEU A 270 28.23 -5.88 16.48
N VAL A 271 27.17 -5.45 17.11
CA VAL A 271 26.96 -4.06 17.52
C VAL A 271 26.85 -4.02 19.04
N HIS A 272 27.78 -3.35 19.65
CA HIS A 272 27.78 -3.06 21.10
C HIS A 272 27.19 -1.69 21.35
N CYS A 273 26.34 -1.56 22.37
CA CYS A 273 25.82 -0.26 22.81
C CYS A 273 25.81 -0.18 24.33
N ASP A 274 26.12 1.00 24.84
CA ASP A 274 26.06 1.27 26.29
C ASP A 274 24.61 1.05 26.77
N GLY A 275 24.47 0.19 27.79
CA GLY A 275 23.17 -0.19 28.34
C GLY A 275 22.42 -1.34 27.59
N CYS A 276 22.99 -1.89 26.53
CA CYS A 276 22.47 -3.11 25.93
C CYS A 276 22.85 -4.35 26.74
N ALA A 277 21.92 -5.25 27.00
CA ALA A 277 22.18 -6.47 27.79
C ALA A 277 23.17 -7.44 27.10
N ALA A 278 23.27 -7.39 25.77
CA ALA A 278 24.17 -8.18 24.94
C ALA A 278 24.43 -7.47 23.60
N ASP A 279 25.50 -7.85 22.92
CA ASP A 279 25.77 -7.37 21.57
C ASP A 279 24.64 -7.77 20.60
N VAL A 280 24.24 -6.82 19.78
CA VAL A 280 23.13 -6.98 18.80
C VAL A 280 23.71 -7.41 17.46
N PRO A 281 23.29 -8.57 16.92
CA PRO A 281 23.70 -8.97 15.59
C PRO A 281 23.02 -8.10 14.52
N ALA A 282 23.79 -7.64 13.55
CA ALA A 282 23.29 -6.89 12.42
C ALA A 282 23.93 -7.37 11.11
N THR A 283 23.32 -7.03 10.00
CA THR A 283 23.77 -7.40 8.64
C THR A 283 24.03 -6.14 7.84
N LEU A 284 25.18 -6.06 7.18
CA LEU A 284 25.51 -4.97 6.27
C LEU A 284 24.47 -4.88 5.16
N SER A 285 23.87 -3.72 5.00
CA SER A 285 22.88 -3.43 3.95
C SER A 285 23.44 -2.56 2.84
N TYR A 286 24.39 -1.68 3.16
CA TYR A 286 24.94 -0.73 2.20
C TYR A 286 26.38 -0.36 2.55
N VAL A 287 27.20 -0.18 1.50
CA VAL A 287 28.57 0.35 1.57
C VAL A 287 28.63 1.55 0.65
N SER A 288 29.01 2.72 1.18
CA SER A 288 29.09 3.94 0.37
C SER A 288 30.16 3.82 -0.71
N ASN A 289 29.85 4.28 -1.92
CA ASN A 289 30.80 4.39 -3.03
C ASN A 289 31.61 5.70 -2.99
N ALA A 290 31.24 6.62 -2.11
CA ALA A 290 31.91 7.92 -1.93
C ALA A 290 32.53 7.99 -0.56
N ALA A 291 33.76 8.47 -0.51
CA ALA A 291 34.42 8.78 0.74
C ALA A 291 33.84 10.04 1.36
N GLU A 292 33.68 10.03 2.69
CA GLU A 292 33.29 11.19 3.47
C GLU A 292 34.49 11.67 4.29
N TYR A 293 34.53 12.97 4.57
CA TYR A 293 35.54 13.54 5.45
C TYR A 293 34.95 13.69 6.87
N THR A 294 35.66 13.17 7.85
CA THR A 294 35.31 13.54 9.23
C THR A 294 35.77 14.99 9.50
N PRO A 295 34.90 15.97 9.83
CA PRO A 295 35.33 17.30 10.21
C PRO A 295 36.04 17.26 11.61
N PRO A 296 37.05 18.13 11.87
CA PRO A 296 37.40 19.37 11.20
C PRO A 296 38.59 19.29 10.28
N VAL A 297 38.54 20.14 9.26
CA VAL A 297 39.47 20.24 8.15
C VAL A 297 40.74 20.99 8.54
N ILE A 298 41.89 20.30 8.63
CA ILE A 298 43.22 20.95 8.48
C ILE A 298 43.98 20.13 7.45
N TYR A 299 44.39 20.78 6.36
CA TYR A 299 45.13 20.15 5.27
C TYR A 299 46.58 19.84 5.71
N SER A 300 46.82 18.59 6.11
CA SER A 300 48.17 18.05 6.31
C SER A 300 48.26 16.66 5.67
N ASN A 301 49.48 16.14 5.48
CA ASN A 301 49.70 14.78 4.95
C ASN A 301 49.08 13.67 5.82
N GLU A 302 48.77 13.95 7.08
CA GLU A 302 48.02 13.10 8.01
C GLU A 302 46.50 13.06 7.69
N SER A 303 45.98 13.98 6.85
CA SER A 303 44.54 14.05 6.51
C SER A 303 44.07 12.92 5.60
N ARG A 304 44.97 12.24 4.89
CA ARG A 304 44.63 11.06 4.07
C ARG A 304 44.18 9.86 4.92
N SER A 305 44.63 9.78 6.17
CA SER A 305 44.17 8.77 7.12
C SER A 305 42.76 9.02 7.67
N LYS A 306 42.10 10.14 7.26
CA LYS A 306 40.78 10.56 7.74
C LYS A 306 39.67 10.37 6.70
N LEU A 307 39.99 9.79 5.53
CA LEU A 307 38.95 9.34 4.58
C LEU A 307 38.24 8.14 5.18
N VAL A 308 36.94 8.30 5.38
CA VAL A 308 36.07 7.25 5.91
C VAL A 308 34.95 6.96 4.91
N TYR A 309 34.51 5.74 4.90
CA TYR A 309 33.35 5.31 4.10
C TYR A 309 32.21 5.00 5.04
N MET A 310 31.04 5.56 4.73
CA MET A 310 29.81 5.28 5.45
C MET A 310 29.30 3.88 5.12
N ILE A 311 28.99 3.13 6.17
CA ILE A 311 28.43 1.78 6.07
C ILE A 311 27.08 1.79 6.78
N GLU A 312 26.09 1.16 6.17
CA GLU A 312 24.81 0.92 6.83
C GLU A 312 24.62 -0.58 7.10
N ALA A 313 24.07 -0.88 8.26
CA ALA A 313 23.69 -2.24 8.64
C ALA A 313 22.28 -2.25 9.26
N ARG A 314 21.60 -3.35 9.16
CA ARG A 314 20.26 -3.52 9.73
C ARG A 314 20.27 -4.63 10.78
N PRO A 315 19.78 -4.36 11.99
CA PRO A 315 19.51 -5.38 12.99
C PRO A 315 18.31 -6.23 12.56
N SER A 316 18.07 -7.35 13.23
CA SER A 316 16.82 -8.10 13.02
C SER A 316 15.62 -7.27 13.49
N ALA A 317 14.42 -7.55 12.95
CA ALA A 317 13.19 -6.88 13.37
C ALA A 317 12.87 -7.11 14.87
N ALA A 318 13.35 -8.20 15.45
CA ALA A 318 13.18 -8.50 16.87
C ALA A 318 14.15 -7.71 17.76
N ASP A 319 15.33 -7.34 17.24
CA ASP A 319 16.36 -6.59 17.98
C ASP A 319 16.23 -5.07 17.77
N ALA A 320 15.69 -4.65 16.64
CA ALA A 320 15.52 -3.23 16.31
C ALA A 320 14.81 -2.40 17.39
N PRO A 321 13.75 -2.87 18.09
CA PRO A 321 13.11 -2.11 19.17
C PRO A 321 13.98 -1.86 20.40
N LYS A 322 15.12 -2.57 20.54
CA LYS A 322 16.08 -2.39 21.63
C LYS A 322 17.01 -1.21 21.38
N LEU A 323 17.08 -0.70 20.18
CA LEU A 323 17.97 0.35 19.74
C LEU A 323 17.19 1.66 19.56
N HIS A 324 17.75 2.75 20.07
CA HIS A 324 17.12 4.06 20.01
C HIS A 324 17.80 4.96 18.95
N PRO A 325 17.06 5.58 18.03
CA PRO A 325 17.63 6.54 17.10
C PRO A 325 18.45 7.62 17.80
N GLY A 326 19.67 7.87 17.30
CA GLY A 326 20.65 8.77 17.92
C GLY A 326 21.57 8.10 18.96
N GLN A 327 21.33 6.85 19.33
CA GLN A 327 22.19 6.13 20.29
C GLN A 327 23.54 5.81 19.65
N PRO A 328 24.69 6.18 20.33
CA PRO A 328 26.02 5.77 19.89
C PRO A 328 26.18 4.24 19.98
N VAL A 329 26.92 3.68 19.04
CA VAL A 329 27.20 2.24 19.00
C VAL A 329 28.65 1.99 18.58
N GLU A 330 29.17 0.85 19.02
CA GLU A 330 30.46 0.29 18.61
C GLU A 330 30.23 -0.95 17.75
N VAL A 331 30.85 -0.97 16.57
CA VAL A 331 30.69 -2.04 15.60
C VAL A 331 31.95 -2.88 15.51
N ARG A 332 31.82 -4.21 15.64
CA ARG A 332 32.87 -5.18 15.43
C ARG A 332 32.53 -6.05 14.21
N LEU A 333 33.50 -6.13 13.29
CA LEU A 333 33.38 -6.98 12.12
C LEU A 333 33.61 -8.46 12.51
N GLN A 334 32.75 -9.35 12.01
CA GLN A 334 32.92 -10.79 12.14
C GLN A 334 33.66 -11.38 10.94
#